data_cf9fa1be667443d9f729578d9be12b32
#
_entry.id   cf9fa1be667443d9f729578d9be12b32
#
_cell.length_a   1.000
_cell.length_b   1.000
_cell.length_c   1.000
_cell.angle_alpha   90.00
_cell.angle_beta   90.00
_cell.angle_gamma   90.00
#
_symmetry.space_group_name_H-M   'P 1'
#
loop_
_entity.id
_entity.type
_entity.pdbx_description
1 polymer ?
#
loop_
_entity_poly.entity_id
_entity_poly.type
_entity_poly.pdbx_seq_one_letter_code
_entity_poly.pdbx_strand_id
1 'polypeptide(L)'
;AKTVHGSMPNQGDQRRMGIALQCYMRPDTRQVIGENFAQIVRGCEGAKGFTPLPRPVADMDDAGRQARQKANTNWAEILYDGASTVRDY
;
A
#
# COMPACT_ATOMS: atom_id res chain seq x y z
N ALA A 1 9.15 1.98 -1.13
CA ALA A 1 10.35 2.82 -1.03
C ALA A 1 11.13 2.42 0.22
N LYS A 2 12.39 1.98 0.05
CA LYS A 2 13.27 1.54 1.16
C LYS A 2 14.13 2.70 1.69
N THR A 3 13.62 3.93 1.63
CA THR A 3 14.34 5.11 2.14
C THR A 3 14.21 5.17 3.65
N VAL A 4 15.32 5.17 4.35
CA VAL A 4 15.35 5.35 5.81
C VAL A 4 14.82 6.75 6.13
N HIS A 5 13.81 6.81 6.93
CA HIS A 5 13.18 8.07 7.35
C HIS A 5 12.64 7.96 8.77
N GLY A 6 12.44 9.10 9.39
CA GLY A 6 11.91 9.17 10.75
C GLY A 6 11.55 10.60 11.13
N SER A 7 10.99 10.75 12.31
CA SER A 7 10.69 12.03 12.90
C SER A 7 11.24 12.10 14.32
N MET A 8 11.76 13.24 14.69
CA MET A 8 12.14 13.51 16.08
C MET A 8 10.87 13.57 16.96
N PRO A 9 10.98 13.25 18.25
CA PRO A 9 9.88 13.41 19.19
C PRO A 9 9.31 14.83 19.18
N ASN A 10 8.01 14.94 19.41
CA ASN A 10 7.39 16.24 19.58
C ASN A 10 7.80 16.81 20.96
N GLN A 11 8.47 17.97 20.95
CA GLN A 11 8.93 18.65 22.15
C GLN A 11 8.06 19.88 22.52
N GLY A 12 7.01 20.13 21.74
CA GLY A 12 6.11 21.25 21.97
C GLY A 12 4.81 20.83 22.61
N ASP A 13 4.09 21.80 23.16
CA ASP A 13 2.77 21.60 23.80
C ASP A 13 1.64 21.40 22.76
N GLN A 14 1.91 21.71 21.50
CA GLN A 14 0.96 21.54 20.41
C GLN A 14 0.97 20.13 19.88
N ARG A 15 -0.22 19.56 19.65
CA ARG A 15 -0.36 18.26 18.97
C ARG A 15 0.20 18.34 17.56
N ARG A 16 1.16 17.47 17.25
CA ARG A 16 1.67 17.31 15.88
C ARG A 16 0.90 16.20 15.17
N MET A 17 0.24 16.56 14.08
CA MET A 17 -0.41 15.59 13.20
C MET A 17 0.36 15.50 11.89
N GLY A 18 0.61 14.26 11.43
CA GLY A 18 1.17 14.00 10.11
C GLY A 18 0.20 13.13 9.32
N ILE A 19 0.00 13.46 8.06
CA ILE A 19 -0.77 12.65 7.11
C ILE A 19 0.19 12.18 6.02
N ALA A 20 0.37 10.88 5.90
CA ALA A 20 1.17 10.29 4.84
C ALA A 20 0.26 9.74 3.73
N LEU A 21 0.35 10.30 2.55
CA LEU A 21 -0.37 9.85 1.36
C LEU A 21 0.53 8.87 0.59
N GLN A 22 0.55 7.63 1.01
CA GLN A 22 1.39 6.57 0.41
C GLN A 22 0.68 5.75 -0.67
N CYS A 23 -0.58 6.06 -0.95
CA CYS A 23 -1.48 5.19 -1.72
C CYS A 23 -1.68 5.62 -3.17
N TYR A 24 -1.08 6.72 -3.61
CA TYR A 24 -1.27 7.22 -4.97
C TYR A 24 -0.01 7.00 -5.80
N MET A 25 -0.17 6.33 -6.92
CA MET A 25 0.91 6.03 -7.85
C MET A 25 0.54 6.41 -9.28
N ARG A 26 1.54 6.73 -10.05
CA ARG A 26 1.37 6.95 -11.49
C ARG A 26 1.14 5.62 -12.20
N PRO A 27 0.38 5.59 -13.31
CA PRO A 27 0.07 4.36 -14.04
C PRO A 27 1.30 3.71 -14.69
N ASP A 28 2.37 4.46 -14.88
CA ASP A 28 3.65 4.00 -15.46
C ASP A 28 4.65 3.48 -14.40
N THR A 29 4.29 3.54 -13.13
CA THR A 29 5.09 2.97 -12.05
C THR A 29 5.14 1.44 -12.20
N ARG A 30 6.35 0.87 -12.09
CA ARG A 30 6.55 -0.58 -12.17
C ARG A 30 7.04 -1.12 -10.85
N GLN A 31 6.43 -2.21 -10.44
CA GLN A 31 6.92 -3.04 -9.33
C GLN A 31 7.95 -4.04 -9.89
N VAL A 32 9.07 -4.21 -9.19
CA VAL A 32 10.14 -5.14 -9.60
C VAL A 32 9.96 -6.50 -8.93
N ILE A 33 9.42 -6.52 -7.73
CA ILE A 33 9.23 -7.72 -6.90
C ILE A 33 7.75 -7.80 -6.53
N GLY A 34 7.18 -9.01 -6.64
CA GLY A 34 5.79 -9.27 -6.28
C GLY A 34 4.77 -8.69 -7.26
N GLU A 35 3.51 -8.83 -6.91
CA GLU A 35 2.35 -8.36 -7.65
C GLU A 35 1.85 -7.04 -7.05
N ASN A 36 1.54 -6.07 -7.88
CA ASN A 36 1.08 -4.77 -7.45
C ASN A 36 -0.43 -4.65 -7.62
N PHE A 37 -1.13 -4.50 -6.51
CA PHE A 37 -2.58 -4.32 -6.50
C PHE A 37 -2.94 -2.84 -6.39
N ALA A 38 -3.84 -2.36 -7.24
CA ALA A 38 -4.26 -0.97 -7.21
C ALA A 38 -5.70 -0.80 -7.70
N GLN A 39 -6.33 0.30 -7.31
CA GLN A 39 -7.59 0.76 -7.87
C GLN A 39 -7.37 2.00 -8.71
N ILE A 40 -8.04 2.07 -9.86
CA ILE A 40 -8.05 3.29 -10.67
C ILE A 40 -8.97 4.29 -9.98
N VAL A 41 -8.40 5.38 -9.48
CA VAL A 41 -9.14 6.45 -8.82
C VAL A 41 -9.38 7.64 -9.74
N ARG A 42 -8.56 7.80 -10.79
CA ARG A 42 -8.68 8.81 -11.82
C ARG A 42 -7.91 8.41 -13.07
N GLY A 43 -8.42 8.79 -14.23
CA GLY A 43 -7.77 8.56 -15.52
C GLY A 43 -8.33 7.37 -16.28
N CYS A 44 -7.63 6.95 -17.31
CA CYS A 44 -8.06 5.89 -18.20
C CYS A 44 -7.67 4.49 -17.74
N GLU A 45 -8.39 3.52 -18.21
CA GLU A 45 -8.02 2.12 -18.17
C GLU A 45 -6.69 1.89 -18.89
N GLY A 46 -5.88 0.97 -18.37
CA GLY A 46 -4.66 0.55 -19.04
C GLY A 46 -3.36 0.84 -18.29
N ALA A 47 -3.41 1.01 -16.98
CA ALA A 47 -2.23 0.97 -16.13
C ALA A 47 -1.57 -0.41 -16.25
N LYS A 48 -0.50 -0.48 -17.04
CA LYS A 48 0.27 -1.72 -17.21
C LYS A 48 1.17 -1.91 -15.99
N GLY A 49 1.03 -3.03 -15.31
CA GLY A 49 1.87 -3.36 -14.15
C GLY A 49 1.15 -3.34 -12.81
N PHE A 50 -0.18 -3.20 -12.83
CA PHE A 50 -1.01 -3.31 -11.65
C PHE A 50 -2.11 -4.33 -11.87
N THR A 51 -2.38 -5.15 -10.85
CA THR A 51 -3.55 -6.01 -10.82
C THR A 51 -4.71 -5.21 -10.21
N PRO A 52 -5.83 -5.05 -10.94
CA PRO A 52 -6.96 -4.29 -10.44
C PRO A 52 -7.56 -4.94 -9.19
N LEU A 53 -7.74 -4.15 -8.13
CA LEU A 53 -8.56 -4.57 -7.00
C LEU A 53 -10.04 -4.33 -7.32
N PRO A 54 -10.91 -5.33 -7.09
CA PRO A 54 -12.34 -5.12 -7.23
C PRO A 54 -12.82 -4.10 -6.20
N ARG A 55 -13.82 -3.30 -6.57
CA ARG A 55 -14.51 -2.47 -5.60
C ARG A 55 -15.40 -3.35 -4.72
N PRO A 56 -15.41 -3.15 -3.40
CA PRO A 56 -16.35 -3.85 -2.54
C PRO A 56 -17.81 -3.50 -2.93
N VAL A 57 -18.68 -4.50 -2.88
CA VAL A 57 -20.10 -4.34 -3.18
C VAL A 57 -20.85 -3.83 -1.95
N ALA A 58 -20.39 -4.20 -0.77
CA ALA A 58 -20.91 -3.76 0.51
C ALA A 58 -19.77 -3.59 1.52
N ASP A 59 -20.06 -2.88 2.62
CA ASP A 59 -19.10 -2.72 3.70
C ASP A 59 -18.72 -4.07 4.29
N MET A 60 -17.42 -4.34 4.36
CA MET A 60 -16.85 -5.55 4.97
C MET A 60 -17.33 -6.86 4.34
N ASP A 61 -17.69 -6.87 3.06
CA ASP A 61 -18.03 -8.09 2.36
C ASP A 61 -16.84 -9.09 2.30
N ASP A 62 -17.15 -10.38 2.16
CA ASP A 62 -16.13 -11.43 2.21
C ASP A 62 -15.13 -11.31 1.05
N ALA A 63 -15.59 -10.94 -0.13
CA ALA A 63 -14.75 -10.76 -1.31
C ALA A 63 -13.77 -9.59 -1.11
N GLY A 64 -14.24 -8.48 -0.56
CA GLY A 64 -13.41 -7.33 -0.23
C GLY A 64 -12.37 -7.65 0.85
N ARG A 65 -12.75 -8.40 1.89
CA ARG A 65 -11.81 -8.85 2.94
C ARG A 65 -10.73 -9.77 2.38
N GLN A 66 -11.10 -10.72 1.55
CA GLN A 66 -10.15 -11.64 0.91
C GLN A 66 -9.19 -10.89 -0.04
N ALA A 67 -9.71 -9.97 -0.85
CA ALA A 67 -8.90 -9.16 -1.75
C ALA A 67 -7.89 -8.30 -0.96
N ARG A 68 -8.32 -7.70 0.15
CA ARG A 68 -7.45 -6.95 1.04
C ARG A 68 -6.39 -7.83 1.71
N GLN A 69 -6.77 -9.00 2.20
CA GLN A 69 -5.84 -9.95 2.81
C GLN A 69 -4.75 -10.35 1.81
N LYS A 70 -5.13 -10.69 0.58
CA LYS A 70 -4.18 -11.02 -0.49
C LYS A 70 -3.23 -9.85 -0.77
N ALA A 71 -3.75 -8.64 -0.88
CA ALA A 71 -2.94 -7.45 -1.12
C ALA A 71 -1.97 -7.16 0.03
N ASN A 72 -2.40 -7.34 1.29
CA ASN A 72 -1.55 -7.14 2.46
C ASN A 72 -0.43 -8.18 2.53
N THR A 73 -0.72 -9.45 2.28
CA THR A 73 0.29 -10.52 2.25
C THR A 73 1.36 -10.22 1.20
N ASN A 74 0.95 -9.90 -0.01
CA ASN A 74 1.88 -9.54 -1.07
C ASN A 74 2.69 -8.27 -0.74
N TRP A 75 2.06 -7.28 -0.12
CA TRP A 75 2.76 -6.08 0.34
C TRP A 75 3.82 -6.40 1.41
N ALA A 76 3.51 -7.29 2.34
CA ALA A 76 4.45 -7.73 3.36
C ALA A 76 5.68 -8.42 2.75
N GLU A 77 5.48 -9.30 1.78
CA GLU A 77 6.56 -9.95 1.03
C GLU A 77 7.50 -8.93 0.38
N ILE A 78 6.93 -7.92 -0.27
CA ILE A 78 7.71 -6.85 -0.92
C ILE A 78 8.46 -6.01 0.12
N LEU A 79 7.79 -5.65 1.21
CA LEU A 79 8.34 -4.78 2.26
C LEU A 79 9.50 -5.44 2.99
N TYR A 80 9.36 -6.73 3.26
CA TYR A 80 10.33 -7.50 4.04
C TYR A 80 11.35 -8.26 3.19
N ASP A 81 11.34 -8.06 1.88
CA ASP A 81 12.35 -8.64 1.00
C ASP A 81 13.77 -8.23 1.45
N GLY A 82 14.57 -9.23 1.84
CA GLY A 82 15.90 -9.04 2.40
C GLY A 82 15.96 -8.54 3.85
N ALA A 83 14.85 -8.48 4.56
CA ALA A 83 14.83 -8.12 5.97
C ALA A 83 15.15 -9.32 6.87
N SER A 84 15.88 -9.06 7.98
CA SER A 84 16.20 -10.09 8.99
C SER A 84 15.04 -10.36 9.97
N THR A 85 14.05 -9.50 10.01
CA THR A 85 12.89 -9.60 10.91
C THR A 85 11.63 -9.25 10.15
N VAL A 86 10.62 -10.09 10.26
CA VAL A 86 9.28 -9.88 9.69
C VAL A 86 8.32 -9.57 10.83
N ARG A 87 7.44 -8.59 10.64
CA ARG A 87 6.32 -8.31 11.55
C ARG A 87 5.04 -8.88 10.99
N ASP A 88 4.22 -9.48 11.83
CA ASP A 88 2.87 -9.88 11.49
C ASP A 88 1.94 -8.65 11.49
N TYR A 89 1.12 -8.52 10.47
CA TYR A 89 0.13 -7.46 10.29
C TYR A 89 -1.28 -8.02 10.18
#